data_9d135a04594db0a8119f4061705eb1bd
#
_entry.id   9d135a04594db0a8119f4061705eb1bd
#
_cell.length_a   1.000
_cell.length_b   1.000
_cell.length_c   1.000
_cell.angle_alpha   90.00
_cell.angle_beta   90.00
_cell.angle_gamma   90.00
#
_symmetry.space_group_name_H-M   'P 1'
#
loop_
_entity.id
_entity.type
_entity.pdbx_description
1 polymer ?
#
loop_
_entity_poly.entity_id
_entity_poly.type
_entity_poly.pdbx_seq_one_letter_code
_entity_poly.pdbx_strand_id
1 'polypeptide(L)'
;MRATSWDGVLVGQLGEQEPSQLPQEKSDWQGVRIPNAPFPHSWLGHFVHHGQPKCPDRRWGFENGYQPTLATEMGQLQERITSTKKGSVTSIQAIYVPADDYTDPAPATAFAHLDSTTNLERKLTQLGIYPAVDPLASSSRALAPEVVGEEHYAVAMEVKRVLQRYKELQDIIAILGMDELSDEEKTLVSRARRIQFFLSQNFNVAEQFTGMPGSYVPVAETVKGFKEILDGKHDHLPEDAFRNVGSIEDVVAKAAKMKY
;
A
#
# COMPACT_ATOMS: atom_id res chain seq x y z
N MET A 1 -5.54 0.31 -4.70
CA MET A 1 -6.23 1.20 -3.75
C MET A 1 -5.70 2.59 -3.97
N ARG A 2 -6.47 3.43 -4.66
CA ARG A 2 -6.12 4.83 -4.85
C ARG A 2 -6.40 5.54 -3.54
N ALA A 3 -5.56 6.51 -3.18
CA ALA A 3 -5.63 7.18 -1.89
C ALA A 3 -6.98 7.89 -1.69
N THR A 4 -7.86 7.23 -1.00
CA THR A 4 -9.07 7.78 -0.42
C THR A 4 -8.91 7.77 1.09
N SER A 5 -9.53 8.67 1.82
CA SER A 5 -9.44 8.77 3.28
C SER A 5 -9.65 7.38 3.93
N TRP A 6 -8.59 6.79 4.46
CA TRP A 6 -8.59 5.47 5.03
C TRP A 6 -8.27 5.54 6.51
N ASP A 7 -9.08 4.88 7.30
CA ASP A 7 -8.69 4.41 8.63
C ASP A 7 -7.74 3.22 8.41
N GLY A 8 -6.46 3.50 8.21
CA GLY A 8 -5.51 2.47 7.81
C GLY A 8 -4.07 2.78 8.17
N VAL A 9 -3.28 1.74 8.24
CA VAL A 9 -1.86 1.76 8.54
C VAL A 9 -1.05 1.78 7.26
N LEU A 10 -0.11 2.70 7.16
CA LEU A 10 0.86 2.75 6.08
C LEU A 10 2.11 1.98 6.49
N VAL A 11 2.42 0.89 5.81
CA VAL A 11 3.70 0.18 5.92
C VAL A 11 4.60 0.68 4.80
N GLY A 12 5.68 1.34 5.15
CA GLY A 12 6.63 1.89 4.18
C GLY A 12 8.04 1.38 4.44
N GLN A 13 8.72 0.94 3.40
CA GLN A 13 10.15 0.70 3.43
C GLN A 13 10.89 2.00 3.12
N LEU A 14 11.63 2.50 4.09
CA LEU A 14 12.66 3.50 3.85
C LEU A 14 13.94 2.75 3.48
N GLY A 15 14.58 3.14 2.36
CA GLY A 15 15.80 2.49 1.87
C GLY A 15 16.88 2.36 2.96
N GLU A 16 17.69 1.32 2.84
CA GLU A 16 18.83 1.06 3.72
C GLU A 16 19.77 2.29 3.74
N GLN A 17 19.67 3.09 4.80
CA GLN A 17 20.78 3.93 5.24
C GLN A 17 21.46 3.17 6.37
N GLU A 18 22.78 3.02 6.24
CA GLU A 18 23.58 2.43 7.32
C GLU A 18 23.31 3.16 8.64
N PRO A 19 23.19 2.43 9.76
CA PRO A 19 22.88 3.02 11.07
C PRO A 19 23.88 4.06 11.55
N SER A 20 25.07 4.11 10.95
CA SER A 20 26.15 5.05 11.25
C SER A 20 25.93 6.47 10.70
N GLN A 21 24.96 6.68 9.81
CA GLN A 21 24.73 7.97 9.16
C GLN A 21 23.48 8.71 9.65
N LEU A 22 22.76 8.16 10.62
CA LEU A 22 21.65 8.88 11.24
C LEU A 22 22.17 9.96 12.19
N PRO A 23 21.75 11.22 12.06
CA PRO A 23 22.10 12.27 13.01
C PRO A 23 21.65 11.89 14.41
N GLN A 24 22.54 11.94 15.39
CA GLN A 24 22.23 11.68 16.80
C GLN A 24 21.44 12.82 17.47
N GLU A 25 21.09 13.85 16.73
CA GLU A 25 20.30 14.95 17.24
C GLU A 25 18.83 14.57 17.31
N LYS A 26 18.21 14.88 18.45
CA LYS A 26 16.78 14.79 18.69
C LYS A 26 16.08 15.56 17.58
N SER A 27 15.66 14.85 16.55
CA SER A 27 14.98 15.46 15.42
C SER A 27 13.59 15.92 15.89
N ASP A 28 13.34 17.19 15.70
CA ASP A 28 12.02 17.82 15.76
C ASP A 28 11.17 17.28 14.58
N TRP A 29 10.69 16.07 14.73
CA TRP A 29 9.70 15.51 13.80
C TRP A 29 8.37 16.17 14.07
N GLN A 30 8.07 17.22 13.33
CA GLN A 30 6.73 17.80 13.27
C GLN A 30 5.84 16.82 12.53
N GLY A 31 5.02 16.07 13.25
CA GLY A 31 4.02 15.21 12.69
C GLY A 31 2.99 15.97 11.85
N VAL A 32 2.34 15.28 10.94
CA VAL A 32 1.27 15.83 10.10
C VAL A 32 0.11 16.30 10.97
N ARG A 33 -0.20 17.59 10.96
CA ARG A 33 -1.34 18.17 11.65
C ARG A 33 -2.59 17.88 10.83
N ILE A 34 -3.51 17.10 11.36
CA ILE A 34 -4.85 16.94 10.78
C ILE A 34 -5.68 18.15 11.21
N PRO A 35 -6.11 19.02 10.29
CA PRO A 35 -6.98 20.15 10.64
C PRO A 35 -8.35 19.64 11.09
N ASN A 36 -8.85 20.16 12.23
CA ASN A 36 -10.20 19.94 12.76
C ASN A 36 -10.50 18.65 13.55
N ALA A 37 -9.53 18.02 14.16
CA ALA A 37 -9.85 17.08 15.24
C ALA A 37 -10.16 17.83 16.54
N PRO A 38 -11.31 17.59 17.19
CA PRO A 38 -11.73 18.34 18.41
C PRO A 38 -11.03 17.89 19.70
N PHE A 39 -9.84 17.28 19.61
CA PHE A 39 -9.11 16.78 20.76
C PHE A 39 -7.77 17.49 20.94
N PRO A 40 -7.40 17.85 22.19
CA PRO A 40 -6.12 18.47 22.47
C PRO A 40 -4.98 17.49 22.23
N HIS A 41 -4.17 17.78 21.25
CA HIS A 41 -2.77 17.42 21.05
C HIS A 41 -2.22 16.15 21.75
N SER A 42 -2.80 15.00 21.53
CA SER A 42 -2.12 13.74 21.81
C SER A 42 -1.66 13.11 20.50
N TRP A 43 -0.41 13.29 20.22
CA TRP A 43 0.30 12.70 19.11
C TRP A 43 0.52 11.22 19.36
N LEU A 44 -0.06 10.35 18.57
CA LEU A 44 0.36 8.97 18.47
C LEU A 44 0.89 8.69 17.04
N GLY A 45 1.96 9.38 16.70
CA GLY A 45 2.87 8.89 15.68
C GLY A 45 3.83 7.92 16.35
N HIS A 46 3.51 6.64 16.41
CA HIS A 46 4.44 5.64 16.88
C HIS A 46 5.34 5.24 15.73
N PHE A 47 6.53 5.80 15.70
CA PHE A 47 7.64 5.17 15.02
C PHE A 47 8.07 4.00 15.92
N VAL A 48 7.83 2.78 15.49
CA VAL A 48 8.58 1.64 16.03
C VAL A 48 10.01 1.78 15.49
N HIS A 49 10.77 2.67 16.12
CA HIS A 49 12.18 2.78 15.86
C HIS A 49 12.80 1.52 16.50
N HIS A 50 13.42 0.69 15.69
CA HIS A 50 14.39 -0.31 16.18
C HIS A 50 15.63 0.41 16.73
N GLY A 51 15.44 1.18 17.79
CA GLY A 51 16.50 1.38 18.75
C GLY A 51 16.65 0.04 19.44
N GLN A 52 17.73 -0.69 19.18
CA GLN A 52 18.07 -1.84 20.00
C GLN A 52 17.91 -1.41 21.46
N PRO A 53 17.01 -1.99 22.25
CA PRO A 53 17.03 -1.77 23.66
C PRO A 53 18.42 -2.22 24.07
N LYS A 54 19.24 -1.30 24.57
CA LYS A 54 20.50 -1.62 25.21
C LYS A 54 20.13 -2.43 26.44
N CYS A 55 19.93 -3.74 26.24
CA CYS A 55 19.76 -4.66 27.33
C CYS A 55 21.13 -4.70 28.05
N PRO A 56 21.23 -4.21 29.31
CA PRO A 56 22.51 -4.11 29.99
C PRO A 56 23.11 -5.48 30.33
N ASP A 57 22.38 -6.56 30.15
CA ASP A 57 22.79 -7.90 30.53
C ASP A 57 22.68 -8.90 29.37
N ARG A 58 23.82 -9.18 28.72
CA ARG A 58 23.96 -10.22 27.70
C ARG A 58 23.71 -11.66 28.20
N ARG A 59 23.19 -11.84 29.39
CA ARG A 59 23.04 -13.17 30.03
C ARG A 59 21.73 -13.89 29.71
N TRP A 60 20.77 -13.22 29.09
CA TRP A 60 19.54 -13.86 28.65
C TRP A 60 19.63 -14.03 27.14
N GLY A 61 19.76 -15.28 26.69
CA GLY A 61 19.91 -15.66 25.30
C GLY A 61 18.67 -15.27 24.47
N PHE A 62 18.58 -14.00 24.10
CA PHE A 62 17.59 -13.53 23.14
C PHE A 62 18.09 -13.82 21.73
N GLU A 63 17.56 -14.84 21.13
CA GLU A 63 17.61 -14.98 19.69
C GLU A 63 16.94 -13.72 19.11
N ASN A 64 17.66 -13.02 18.23
CA ASN A 64 17.22 -11.83 17.48
C ASN A 64 17.16 -10.47 18.22
N GLY A 65 17.63 -10.32 19.45
CA GLY A 65 17.80 -8.99 20.09
C GLY A 65 16.52 -8.32 20.60
N TYR A 66 15.35 -8.99 20.59
CA TYR A 66 14.10 -8.46 21.11
C TYR A 66 13.85 -8.91 22.56
N GLN A 67 13.17 -8.04 23.33
CA GLN A 67 12.77 -8.39 24.68
C GLN A 67 11.56 -9.38 24.66
N PRO A 68 11.48 -10.32 25.63
CA PRO A 68 10.40 -11.31 25.66
C PRO A 68 9.00 -10.70 25.83
N THR A 69 8.93 -9.52 26.43
CA THR A 69 7.68 -8.78 26.71
C THR A 69 7.20 -7.92 25.56
N LEU A 70 7.89 -7.92 24.41
CA LEU A 70 7.58 -7.06 23.25
C LEU A 70 6.10 -7.14 22.86
N ALA A 71 5.58 -8.34 22.65
CA ALA A 71 4.18 -8.54 22.24
C ALA A 71 3.19 -8.04 23.29
N THR A 72 3.48 -8.26 24.57
CA THR A 72 2.61 -7.84 25.68
C THR A 72 2.57 -6.32 25.80
N GLU A 73 3.73 -5.67 25.78
CA GLU A 73 3.83 -4.21 25.91
C GLU A 73 3.22 -3.49 24.68
N MET A 74 3.48 -4.01 23.48
CA MET A 74 2.87 -3.50 22.27
C MET A 74 1.35 -3.67 22.27
N GLY A 75 0.85 -4.84 22.70
CA GLY A 75 -0.57 -5.09 22.85
C GLY A 75 -1.25 -4.13 23.83
N GLN A 76 -0.66 -3.86 24.97
CA GLN A 76 -1.18 -2.88 25.95
C GLN A 76 -1.30 -1.47 25.36
N LEU A 77 -0.39 -1.08 24.49
CA LEU A 77 -0.48 0.20 23.79
C LEU A 77 -1.58 0.19 22.73
N GLN A 78 -1.60 -0.83 21.88
CA GLN A 78 -2.53 -0.93 20.75
C GLN A 78 -4.00 -1.08 21.22
N GLU A 79 -4.26 -1.76 22.32
CA GLU A 79 -5.62 -1.87 22.89
C GLU A 79 -6.23 -0.55 23.35
N ARG A 80 -5.43 0.50 23.49
CA ARG A 80 -5.94 1.85 23.76
C ARG A 80 -6.49 2.55 22.52
N ILE A 81 -6.15 2.06 21.35
CA ILE A 81 -6.68 2.55 20.06
C ILE A 81 -7.99 1.83 19.80
N THR A 82 -9.09 2.45 20.23
CA THR A 82 -10.40 1.79 20.24
C THR A 82 -11.53 2.79 20.06
N SER A 83 -12.71 2.25 19.81
CA SER A 83 -13.96 3.01 19.75
C SER A 83 -14.71 2.85 21.09
N THR A 84 -15.22 3.95 21.61
CA THR A 84 -16.06 4.01 22.81
C THR A 84 -17.41 4.60 22.50
N LYS A 85 -18.33 4.60 23.46
CA LYS A 85 -19.64 5.27 23.31
C LYS A 85 -19.54 6.78 23.10
N LYS A 86 -18.40 7.40 23.44
CA LYS A 86 -18.18 8.86 23.36
C LYS A 86 -17.35 9.29 22.15
N GLY A 87 -16.70 8.36 21.47
CA GLY A 87 -15.84 8.67 20.31
C GLY A 87 -14.95 7.50 19.94
N SER A 88 -14.16 7.68 18.88
CA SER A 88 -13.22 6.69 18.35
C SER A 88 -11.84 7.30 18.14
N VAL A 89 -10.81 6.46 18.19
CA VAL A 89 -9.43 6.82 17.88
C VAL A 89 -9.05 6.10 16.59
N THR A 90 -8.69 6.87 15.57
CA THR A 90 -8.06 6.36 14.35
C THR A 90 -6.58 6.61 14.43
N SER A 91 -5.76 5.58 14.20
CA SER A 91 -4.30 5.70 14.15
C SER A 91 -3.76 5.37 12.77
N ILE A 92 -2.73 6.11 12.36
CA ILE A 92 -1.93 5.81 11.17
C ILE A 92 -0.52 5.56 11.66
N GLN A 93 -0.02 4.35 11.41
CA GLN A 93 1.28 3.91 11.88
C GLN A 93 2.18 3.57 10.69
N ALA A 94 3.38 4.14 10.65
CA ALA A 94 4.41 3.73 9.70
C ALA A 94 5.28 2.67 10.36
N ILE A 95 5.36 1.48 9.75
CA ILE A 95 6.15 0.36 10.26
C ILE A 95 7.30 0.14 9.29
N TYR A 96 8.53 0.25 9.81
CA TYR A 96 9.73 -0.12 9.07
C TYR A 96 9.94 -1.64 9.16
N VAL A 97 10.12 -2.28 8.01
CA VAL A 97 10.37 -3.71 7.90
C VAL A 97 11.85 -3.91 7.51
N PRO A 98 12.73 -4.35 8.46
CA PRO A 98 14.14 -4.54 8.17
C PRO A 98 14.36 -5.60 7.10
N ALA A 99 15.22 -5.32 6.12
CA ALA A 99 15.60 -6.26 5.05
C ALA A 99 14.40 -6.88 4.30
N ASP A 100 13.25 -6.21 4.27
CA ASP A 100 12.01 -6.70 3.68
C ASP A 100 11.49 -8.02 4.34
N ASP A 101 11.96 -8.32 5.57
CA ASP A 101 11.57 -9.51 6.31
C ASP A 101 10.36 -9.27 7.21
N TYR A 102 9.18 -9.61 6.71
CA TYR A 102 7.91 -9.53 7.43
C TYR A 102 7.79 -10.54 8.59
N THR A 103 8.71 -11.50 8.67
CA THR A 103 8.72 -12.50 9.76
C THR A 103 9.50 -12.05 10.99
N ASP A 104 10.23 -10.92 10.88
CA ASP A 104 10.90 -10.31 12.03
C ASP A 104 9.88 -10.05 13.17
N PRO A 105 10.20 -10.38 14.43
CA PRO A 105 9.26 -10.32 15.56
C PRO A 105 8.56 -8.98 15.74
N ALA A 106 9.23 -7.86 15.50
CA ALA A 106 8.61 -6.56 15.75
C ALA A 106 7.56 -6.19 14.68
N PRO A 107 7.85 -6.25 13.35
CA PRO A 107 6.82 -6.08 12.33
C PRO A 107 5.69 -7.08 12.48
N ALA A 108 6.00 -8.37 12.66
CA ALA A 108 5.01 -9.43 12.80
C ALA A 108 4.04 -9.17 13.96
N THR A 109 4.57 -8.76 15.11
CA THR A 109 3.74 -8.38 16.27
C THR A 109 2.89 -7.15 15.98
N ALA A 110 3.45 -6.13 15.34
CA ALA A 110 2.71 -4.93 14.98
C ALA A 110 1.56 -5.25 14.03
N PHE A 111 1.79 -6.01 12.96
CA PHE A 111 0.77 -6.37 11.98
C PHE A 111 -0.42 -7.11 12.58
N ALA A 112 -0.22 -7.90 13.63
CA ALA A 112 -1.29 -8.62 14.31
C ALA A 112 -2.36 -7.70 14.93
N HIS A 113 -2.00 -6.46 15.23
CA HIS A 113 -2.90 -5.47 15.85
C HIS A 113 -3.58 -4.53 14.84
N LEU A 114 -3.25 -4.62 13.56
CA LEU A 114 -3.73 -3.67 12.56
C LEU A 114 -5.01 -4.15 11.88
N ASP A 115 -5.96 -3.24 11.70
CA ASP A 115 -7.19 -3.50 10.97
C ASP A 115 -7.00 -3.42 9.44
N SER A 116 -6.01 -2.64 9.02
CA SER A 116 -5.71 -2.44 7.60
C SER A 116 -4.21 -2.24 7.40
N THR A 117 -3.66 -2.87 6.36
CA THR A 117 -2.25 -2.73 5.99
C THR A 117 -2.13 -2.30 4.53
N THR A 118 -1.22 -1.35 4.28
CA THR A 118 -0.82 -0.94 2.95
C THR A 118 0.66 -1.23 2.78
N ASN A 119 0.96 -2.31 2.07
CA ASN A 119 2.33 -2.78 1.88
C ASN A 119 2.98 -2.10 0.68
N LEU A 120 4.16 -1.50 0.90
CA LEU A 120 4.97 -0.93 -0.16
C LEU A 120 6.01 -1.96 -0.61
N GLU A 121 6.10 -2.19 -1.91
CA GLU A 121 6.98 -3.19 -2.51
C GLU A 121 8.03 -2.53 -3.42
N ARG A 122 9.32 -2.80 -3.16
CA ARG A 122 10.43 -2.23 -3.93
C ARG A 122 10.40 -2.58 -5.42
N LYS A 123 9.96 -3.78 -5.75
CA LYS A 123 9.88 -4.25 -7.14
C LYS A 123 8.97 -3.37 -7.99
N LEU A 124 7.89 -2.84 -7.41
CA LEU A 124 6.98 -1.93 -8.11
C LEU A 124 7.66 -0.58 -8.41
N THR A 125 8.53 -0.11 -7.50
CA THR A 125 9.34 1.09 -7.74
C THR A 125 10.27 0.93 -8.94
N GLN A 126 10.89 -0.24 -9.08
CA GLN A 126 11.77 -0.56 -10.22
C GLN A 126 11.00 -0.57 -11.55
N LEU A 127 9.71 -0.90 -11.52
CA LEU A 127 8.81 -0.83 -12.68
C LEU A 127 8.27 0.59 -12.94
N GLY A 128 8.64 1.57 -12.12
CA GLY A 128 8.15 2.95 -12.22
C GLY A 128 6.67 3.09 -11.87
N ILE A 129 6.13 2.20 -11.02
CA ILE A 129 4.75 2.25 -10.55
C ILE A 129 4.72 2.96 -9.20
N TYR A 130 4.04 4.10 -9.14
CA TYR A 130 3.87 4.92 -7.94
C TYR A 130 2.39 5.25 -7.73
N PRO A 131 1.84 5.10 -6.49
CA PRO A 131 2.50 4.56 -5.30
C PRO A 131 2.89 3.08 -5.47
N ALA A 132 4.02 2.69 -4.88
CA ALA A 132 4.53 1.31 -4.98
C ALA A 132 3.79 0.36 -4.02
N VAL A 133 2.47 0.40 -4.02
CA VAL A 133 1.61 -0.43 -3.16
C VAL A 133 1.36 -1.77 -3.81
N ASP A 134 1.68 -2.86 -3.11
CA ASP A 134 1.30 -4.20 -3.53
C ASP A 134 -0.17 -4.49 -3.13
N PRO A 135 -1.10 -4.59 -4.09
CA PRO A 135 -2.50 -4.84 -3.80
C PRO A 135 -2.77 -6.28 -3.31
N LEU A 136 -1.84 -7.21 -3.58
CA LEU A 136 -1.98 -8.61 -3.15
C LEU A 136 -1.58 -8.78 -1.68
N ALA A 137 -0.49 -8.15 -1.26
CA ALA A 137 -0.02 -8.18 0.11
C ALA A 137 -0.79 -7.22 1.05
N SER A 138 -1.44 -6.21 0.49
CA SER A 138 -2.26 -5.26 1.25
C SER A 138 -3.62 -5.85 1.63
N SER A 139 -4.08 -5.53 2.83
CA SER A 139 -5.34 -6.04 3.36
C SER A 139 -6.11 -4.97 4.13
N SER A 140 -7.43 -5.17 4.28
CA SER A 140 -8.28 -4.33 5.12
C SER A 140 -9.48 -5.15 5.61
N ARG A 141 -9.79 -5.08 6.91
CA ARG A 141 -11.02 -5.65 7.48
C ARG A 141 -12.27 -4.95 6.98
N ALA A 142 -12.15 -3.68 6.58
CA ALA A 142 -13.26 -2.94 5.99
C ALA A 142 -13.64 -3.42 4.57
N LEU A 143 -12.80 -4.24 3.92
CA LEU A 143 -13.14 -4.84 2.63
C LEU A 143 -14.06 -6.06 2.83
N ALA A 144 -15.29 -5.79 3.23
CA ALA A 144 -16.35 -6.76 3.41
C ALA A 144 -17.63 -6.25 2.74
N PRO A 145 -18.47 -7.12 2.16
CA PRO A 145 -19.69 -6.70 1.43
C PRO A 145 -20.61 -5.80 2.26
N GLU A 146 -20.70 -6.08 3.56
CA GLU A 146 -21.55 -5.35 4.51
C GLU A 146 -21.08 -3.90 4.75
N VAL A 147 -19.77 -3.63 4.52
CA VAL A 147 -19.16 -2.31 4.77
C VAL A 147 -19.06 -1.50 3.48
N VAL A 148 -18.48 -2.09 2.44
CA VAL A 148 -18.18 -1.37 1.18
C VAL A 148 -19.25 -1.57 0.10
N GLY A 149 -20.20 -2.49 0.31
CA GLY A 149 -21.19 -2.89 -0.67
C GLY A 149 -20.69 -4.00 -1.62
N GLU A 150 -21.62 -4.77 -2.16
CA GLU A 150 -21.33 -5.96 -2.96
C GLU A 150 -20.54 -5.63 -4.24
N GLU A 151 -20.89 -4.54 -4.93
CA GLU A 151 -20.22 -4.15 -6.17
C GLU A 151 -18.73 -3.83 -5.95
N HIS A 152 -18.43 -2.99 -4.95
CA HIS A 152 -17.04 -2.65 -4.63
C HIS A 152 -16.26 -3.90 -4.22
N TYR A 153 -16.85 -4.74 -3.36
CA TYR A 153 -16.21 -5.97 -2.92
C TYR A 153 -15.92 -6.92 -4.11
N ALA A 154 -16.91 -7.17 -4.96
CA ALA A 154 -16.76 -8.03 -6.12
C ALA A 154 -15.67 -7.54 -7.09
N VAL A 155 -15.64 -6.24 -7.41
CA VAL A 155 -14.62 -5.64 -8.26
C VAL A 155 -13.23 -5.76 -7.63
N ALA A 156 -13.09 -5.48 -6.33
CA ALA A 156 -11.80 -5.58 -5.64
C ALA A 156 -11.27 -7.02 -5.61
N MET A 157 -12.14 -7.99 -5.35
CA MET A 157 -11.75 -9.41 -5.35
C MET A 157 -11.36 -9.89 -6.75
N GLU A 158 -12.08 -9.46 -7.78
CA GLU A 158 -11.77 -9.83 -9.16
C GLU A 158 -10.43 -9.20 -9.62
N VAL A 159 -10.16 -7.93 -9.28
CA VAL A 159 -8.85 -7.31 -9.50
C VAL A 159 -7.74 -8.13 -8.85
N LYS A 160 -7.91 -8.53 -7.58
CA LYS A 160 -6.91 -9.35 -6.87
C LYS A 160 -6.73 -10.70 -7.55
N ARG A 161 -7.81 -11.34 -8.01
CA ARG A 161 -7.77 -12.62 -8.73
C ARG A 161 -6.97 -12.50 -10.04
N VAL A 162 -7.23 -11.47 -10.83
CA VAL A 162 -6.51 -11.21 -12.09
C VAL A 162 -5.03 -10.95 -11.85
N LEU A 163 -4.68 -10.14 -10.86
CA LEU A 163 -3.29 -9.84 -10.51
C LEU A 163 -2.56 -11.07 -9.96
N GLN A 164 -3.24 -11.90 -9.15
CA GLN A 164 -2.66 -13.15 -8.64
C GLN A 164 -2.36 -14.13 -9.79
N ARG A 165 -3.33 -14.30 -10.71
CA ARG A 165 -3.10 -15.16 -11.88
C ARG A 165 -1.99 -14.63 -12.79
N TYR A 166 -1.90 -13.31 -12.96
CA TYR A 166 -0.81 -12.69 -13.70
C TYR A 166 0.55 -12.97 -13.07
N LYS A 167 0.65 -12.89 -11.74
CA LYS A 167 1.88 -13.21 -11.01
C LYS A 167 2.33 -14.65 -11.25
N GLU A 168 1.40 -15.59 -11.27
CA GLU A 168 1.70 -17.01 -11.58
C GLU A 168 2.17 -17.19 -13.03
N LEU A 169 1.56 -16.45 -13.97
CA LEU A 169 1.96 -16.53 -15.39
C LEU A 169 3.29 -15.83 -15.68
N GLN A 170 3.75 -14.90 -14.84
CA GLN A 170 5.02 -14.21 -15.05
C GLN A 170 6.21 -15.16 -15.11
N ASP A 171 6.24 -16.18 -14.27
CA ASP A 171 7.31 -17.18 -14.27
C ASP A 171 7.28 -18.02 -15.55
N ILE A 172 6.10 -18.35 -16.03
CA ILE A 172 5.91 -19.10 -17.30
C ILE A 172 6.35 -18.22 -18.48
N ILE A 173 5.94 -16.94 -18.50
CA ILE A 173 6.32 -15.99 -19.55
C ILE A 173 7.83 -15.78 -19.60
N ALA A 174 8.50 -15.73 -18.43
CA ALA A 174 9.94 -15.54 -18.35
C ALA A 174 10.73 -16.72 -18.92
N ILE A 175 10.19 -17.94 -18.84
CA ILE A 175 10.87 -19.17 -19.29
C ILE A 175 10.50 -19.53 -20.74
N LEU A 176 9.20 -19.48 -21.06
CA LEU A 176 8.68 -20.02 -22.33
C LEU A 176 8.29 -18.91 -23.33
N GLY A 177 8.15 -17.67 -22.87
CA GLY A 177 7.67 -16.54 -23.69
C GLY A 177 6.14 -16.40 -23.72
N MET A 178 5.68 -15.32 -24.36
CA MET A 178 4.23 -15.01 -24.45
C MET A 178 3.50 -15.91 -25.45
N ASP A 179 4.21 -16.52 -26.41
CA ASP A 179 3.60 -17.27 -27.51
C ASP A 179 2.99 -18.59 -27.06
N GLU A 180 3.52 -19.16 -25.98
CA GLU A 180 3.04 -20.41 -25.38
C GLU A 180 1.75 -20.27 -24.56
N LEU A 181 1.33 -19.05 -24.29
CA LEU A 181 0.08 -18.78 -23.56
C LEU A 181 -1.13 -18.96 -24.48
N SER A 182 -2.23 -19.47 -23.90
CA SER A 182 -3.52 -19.50 -24.57
C SER A 182 -4.04 -18.06 -24.84
N ASP A 183 -4.95 -17.92 -25.78
CA ASP A 183 -5.51 -16.60 -26.11
C ASP A 183 -6.26 -15.96 -24.93
N GLU A 184 -6.88 -16.77 -24.07
CA GLU A 184 -7.51 -16.32 -22.84
C GLU A 184 -6.46 -15.77 -21.85
N GLU A 185 -5.33 -16.46 -21.69
CA GLU A 185 -4.23 -16.04 -20.82
C GLU A 185 -3.54 -14.78 -21.37
N LYS A 186 -3.36 -14.66 -22.68
CA LYS A 186 -2.85 -13.43 -23.31
C LYS A 186 -3.75 -12.23 -23.02
N THR A 187 -5.07 -12.42 -23.12
CA THR A 187 -6.04 -11.37 -22.78
C THR A 187 -5.97 -11.00 -21.31
N LEU A 188 -5.88 -12.00 -20.41
CA LEU A 188 -5.75 -11.79 -18.97
C LEU A 188 -4.47 -11.01 -18.64
N VAL A 189 -3.34 -11.39 -19.21
CA VAL A 189 -2.05 -10.70 -19.02
C VAL A 189 -2.14 -9.24 -19.48
N SER A 190 -2.73 -8.99 -20.63
CA SER A 190 -2.92 -7.63 -21.16
C SER A 190 -3.81 -6.78 -20.23
N ARG A 191 -4.92 -7.32 -19.72
CA ARG A 191 -5.77 -6.64 -18.74
C ARG A 191 -5.07 -6.42 -17.39
N ALA A 192 -4.31 -7.42 -16.91
CA ALA A 192 -3.55 -7.30 -15.68
C ALA A 192 -2.52 -6.17 -15.73
N ARG A 193 -1.80 -6.01 -16.85
CA ARG A 193 -0.87 -4.90 -17.06
C ARG A 193 -1.58 -3.54 -17.04
N ARG A 194 -2.74 -3.42 -17.69
CA ARG A 194 -3.57 -2.21 -17.62
C ARG A 194 -4.01 -1.91 -16.19
N ILE A 195 -4.44 -2.94 -15.45
CA ILE A 195 -4.79 -2.81 -14.03
C ILE A 195 -3.61 -2.31 -13.21
N GLN A 196 -2.40 -2.88 -13.41
CA GLN A 196 -1.20 -2.43 -12.70
C GLN A 196 -0.87 -0.97 -12.99
N PHE A 197 -0.94 -0.55 -14.25
CA PHE A 197 -0.70 0.85 -14.61
C PHE A 197 -1.80 1.77 -14.11
N PHE A 198 -3.05 1.33 -14.11
CA PHE A 198 -4.17 2.12 -13.59
C PHE A 198 -4.15 2.26 -12.06
N LEU A 199 -3.44 1.38 -11.34
CA LEU A 199 -3.15 1.55 -9.91
C LEU A 199 -2.13 2.67 -9.66
N SER A 200 -1.34 3.08 -10.67
CA SER A 200 -0.43 4.22 -10.54
C SER A 200 -1.19 5.55 -10.56
N GLN A 201 -0.76 6.49 -9.74
CA GLN A 201 -1.42 7.78 -9.56
C GLN A 201 -0.41 8.87 -9.21
N ASN A 202 -0.62 10.07 -9.73
CA ASN A 202 0.16 11.24 -9.36
C ASN A 202 -0.29 11.76 -7.98
N PHE A 203 0.68 12.03 -7.10
CA PHE A 203 0.43 12.63 -5.80
C PHE A 203 0.74 14.11 -5.78
N ASN A 204 -0.06 14.89 -5.07
CA ASN A 204 0.20 16.31 -4.85
C ASN A 204 1.57 16.56 -4.17
N VAL A 205 1.97 15.68 -3.24
CA VAL A 205 3.27 15.78 -2.55
C VAL A 205 4.45 15.56 -3.49
N ALA A 206 4.27 14.82 -4.58
CA ALA A 206 5.31 14.54 -5.56
C ALA A 206 5.38 15.58 -6.70
N GLU A 207 4.44 16.51 -6.78
CA GLU A 207 4.34 17.51 -7.85
C GLU A 207 5.62 18.33 -8.02
N GLN A 208 6.23 18.74 -6.90
CA GLN A 208 7.49 19.48 -6.90
C GLN A 208 8.68 18.72 -7.52
N PHE A 209 8.63 17.38 -7.57
CA PHE A 209 9.68 16.54 -8.12
C PHE A 209 9.37 16.07 -9.54
N THR A 210 8.11 15.78 -9.82
CA THR A 210 7.67 15.21 -11.10
C THR A 210 7.19 16.27 -12.11
N GLY A 211 6.85 17.46 -11.63
CA GLY A 211 6.23 18.51 -12.44
C GLY A 211 4.78 18.18 -12.90
N MET A 212 4.23 17.09 -12.41
CA MET A 212 2.86 16.65 -12.74
C MET A 212 1.92 16.91 -11.58
N PRO A 213 0.76 17.56 -11.81
CA PRO A 213 -0.20 17.83 -10.76
C PRO A 213 -0.76 16.53 -10.19
N GLY A 214 -1.02 16.52 -8.88
CA GLY A 214 -1.65 15.39 -8.21
C GLY A 214 -3.11 15.21 -8.65
N SER A 215 -3.58 13.97 -8.62
CA SER A 215 -4.96 13.61 -8.96
C SER A 215 -5.67 13.05 -7.74
N TYR A 216 -6.84 13.57 -7.42
CA TYR A 216 -7.74 12.98 -6.44
C TYR A 216 -8.90 12.29 -7.17
N VAL A 217 -9.12 11.01 -6.91
CA VAL A 217 -10.19 10.24 -7.54
C VAL A 217 -11.10 9.65 -6.46
N PRO A 218 -12.41 9.96 -6.47
CA PRO A 218 -13.37 9.35 -5.57
C PRO A 218 -13.43 7.83 -5.71
N VAL A 219 -13.75 7.13 -4.59
CA VAL A 219 -13.84 5.65 -4.57
C VAL A 219 -14.80 5.13 -5.62
N ALA A 220 -15.97 5.76 -5.78
CA ALA A 220 -16.98 5.35 -6.75
C ALA A 220 -16.44 5.35 -8.20
N GLU A 221 -15.70 6.40 -8.57
CA GLU A 221 -15.05 6.48 -9.89
C GLU A 221 -13.93 5.46 -10.05
N THR A 222 -13.20 5.19 -8.98
CA THR A 222 -12.17 4.15 -8.96
C THR A 222 -12.79 2.77 -9.21
N VAL A 223 -13.85 2.42 -8.49
CA VAL A 223 -14.56 1.14 -8.66
C VAL A 223 -15.14 1.01 -10.07
N LYS A 224 -15.78 2.06 -10.58
CA LYS A 224 -16.29 2.13 -11.97
C LYS A 224 -15.15 1.88 -12.98
N GLY A 225 -14.02 2.56 -12.82
CA GLY A 225 -12.88 2.42 -13.74
C GLY A 225 -12.32 0.99 -13.76
N PHE A 226 -12.12 0.36 -12.60
CA PHE A 226 -11.67 -1.03 -12.55
C PHE A 226 -12.69 -2.00 -13.14
N LYS A 227 -13.98 -1.80 -12.89
CA LYS A 227 -15.04 -2.60 -13.47
C LYS A 227 -15.01 -2.55 -15.00
N GLU A 228 -14.88 -1.37 -15.57
CA GLU A 228 -14.81 -1.19 -17.03
C GLU A 228 -13.57 -1.85 -17.64
N ILE A 229 -12.43 -1.86 -16.94
CA ILE A 229 -11.22 -2.58 -17.38
C ILE A 229 -11.44 -4.09 -17.31
N LEU A 230 -12.04 -4.60 -16.24
CA LEU A 230 -12.36 -6.03 -16.08
C LEU A 230 -13.34 -6.51 -17.15
N ASP A 231 -14.36 -5.71 -17.46
CA ASP A 231 -15.34 -5.98 -18.51
C ASP A 231 -14.73 -5.94 -19.94
N GLY A 232 -13.47 -5.48 -20.07
CA GLY A 232 -12.77 -5.41 -21.38
C GLY A 232 -13.18 -4.26 -22.26
N LYS A 233 -13.93 -3.25 -21.78
CA LYS A 233 -14.36 -2.10 -22.59
C LYS A 233 -13.19 -1.30 -23.18
N HIS A 234 -12.04 -1.36 -22.53
CA HIS A 234 -10.84 -0.59 -22.86
C HIS A 234 -9.70 -1.45 -23.40
N ASP A 235 -9.96 -2.69 -23.83
CA ASP A 235 -8.94 -3.61 -24.35
C ASP A 235 -8.27 -3.11 -25.65
N HIS A 236 -8.93 -2.21 -26.37
CA HIS A 236 -8.42 -1.59 -27.58
C HIS A 236 -7.44 -0.43 -27.35
N LEU A 237 -7.32 0.06 -26.10
CA LEU A 237 -6.43 1.16 -25.76
C LEU A 237 -5.01 0.67 -25.43
N PRO A 238 -3.96 1.47 -25.73
CA PRO A 238 -2.58 1.11 -25.39
C PRO A 238 -2.38 1.06 -23.87
N GLU A 239 -1.54 0.15 -23.40
CA GLU A 239 -1.27 -0.05 -21.96
C GLU A 239 -0.72 1.22 -21.28
N ASP A 240 0.16 1.98 -21.97
CA ASP A 240 0.75 3.20 -21.43
C ASP A 240 -0.26 4.34 -21.19
N ALA A 241 -1.44 4.28 -21.80
CA ALA A 241 -2.49 5.25 -21.53
C ALA A 241 -3.00 5.18 -20.08
N PHE A 242 -2.88 4.01 -19.43
CA PHE A 242 -3.34 3.77 -18.06
C PHE A 242 -2.35 4.22 -16.99
N ARG A 243 -1.12 4.60 -17.37
CA ARG A 243 -0.07 4.98 -16.42
C ARG A 243 -0.27 6.41 -15.92
N ASN A 244 -0.18 6.62 -14.60
CA ASN A 244 -0.20 7.94 -13.95
C ASN A 244 -1.40 8.81 -14.36
N VAL A 245 -2.58 8.23 -14.33
CA VAL A 245 -3.86 8.89 -14.64
C VAL A 245 -4.76 8.97 -13.42
N GLY A 246 -5.74 9.85 -13.48
CA GLY A 246 -6.78 9.96 -12.48
C GLY A 246 -7.93 8.98 -12.72
N SER A 247 -8.96 9.41 -13.41
CA SER A 247 -10.15 8.63 -13.74
C SER A 247 -9.98 7.77 -14.99
N ILE A 248 -10.95 6.91 -15.29
CA ILE A 248 -10.97 6.15 -16.54
C ILE A 248 -11.18 7.09 -17.76
N GLU A 249 -11.82 8.23 -17.55
CA GLU A 249 -12.02 9.25 -18.59
C GLU A 249 -10.71 9.90 -18.99
N ASP A 250 -9.78 10.09 -18.04
CA ASP A 250 -8.43 10.58 -18.31
C ASP A 250 -7.62 9.58 -19.15
N VAL A 251 -7.85 8.26 -18.96
CA VAL A 251 -7.23 7.23 -19.80
C VAL A 251 -7.65 7.40 -21.26
N VAL A 252 -8.95 7.57 -21.50
CA VAL A 252 -9.48 7.75 -22.87
C VAL A 252 -8.92 9.03 -23.50
N ALA A 253 -8.91 10.14 -22.74
CA ALA A 253 -8.37 11.41 -23.20
C ALA A 253 -6.87 11.32 -23.52
N LYS A 254 -6.10 10.61 -22.68
CA LYS A 254 -4.67 10.38 -22.89
C LYS A 254 -4.41 9.48 -24.11
N ALA A 255 -5.17 8.40 -24.26
CA ALA A 255 -5.06 7.51 -25.42
C ALA A 255 -5.38 8.23 -26.72
N ALA A 256 -6.34 9.15 -26.73
CA ALA A 256 -6.65 9.97 -27.91
C ALA A 256 -5.47 10.88 -28.30
N LYS A 257 -4.74 11.42 -27.32
CA LYS A 257 -3.53 12.24 -27.54
C LYS A 257 -2.33 11.42 -28.01
N MET A 258 -2.25 10.15 -27.67
CA MET A 258 -1.16 9.25 -28.07
C MET A 258 -1.29 8.74 -29.52
N LYS A 259 -2.46 8.88 -30.13
CA LYS A 259 -2.70 8.49 -31.53
C LYS A 259 -2.21 9.52 -32.55
N TYR A 260 -1.71 10.66 -32.12
CA TYR A 260 -1.10 11.72 -32.91
C TYR A 260 0.39 11.86 -32.55
#